data_cda457aa759876206d03afed67781011
#
_entry.id   cda457aa759876206d03afed67781011
#
_cell.length_a   1.000
_cell.length_b   1.000
_cell.length_c   1.000
_cell.angle_alpha   90.00
_cell.angle_beta   90.00
_cell.angle_gamma   90.00
#
_symmetry.space_group_name_H-M   'P 1'
#
loop_
_entity.id
_entity.type
_entity.pdbx_description
1 polymer ?
#
loop_
_entity_poly.entity_id
_entity_poly.type
_entity_poly.pdbx_seq_one_letter_code
_entity_poly.pdbx_strand_id
1 'polypeptide(L)'
;MKEYAEFYSIYNSALLKIIRIVIFIVLFYFALTTKVHIPLLFFSVFLMFEVFFHFKISMKIPLLRIVENDGKDMLSSATLKTMSILTSSKDSTSIIKELFKLWSIKFILEKSDILNIKEVQLINVDKEEIIKGAFNLAKNIKGTYITPSDIFASYILLSEDKTKLLFNKDLKKEEFLQIVLW
;
A
#
# COMPACT_ATOMS: atom_id res chain seq x y z
N MET A 1 -2.82 -14.26 6.35
CA MET A 1 -2.53 -12.90 5.82
C MET A 1 -2.83 -12.78 4.34
N LYS A 2 -2.40 -13.73 3.49
CA LYS A 2 -2.64 -13.69 2.02
C LYS A 2 -4.13 -13.56 1.69
N GLU A 3 -4.99 -14.38 2.28
CA GLU A 3 -6.44 -14.32 2.09
C GLU A 3 -7.04 -12.95 2.48
N TYR A 4 -6.56 -12.36 3.58
CA TYR A 4 -6.99 -11.02 3.99
C TYR A 4 -6.51 -9.92 3.02
N ALA A 5 -5.33 -10.08 2.43
CA ALA A 5 -4.81 -9.15 1.45
C ALA A 5 -5.61 -9.20 0.13
N GLU A 6 -5.97 -10.40 -0.31
CA GLU A 6 -6.85 -10.61 -1.47
C GLU A 6 -8.23 -10.00 -1.22
N PHE A 7 -8.82 -10.29 -0.05
CA PHE A 7 -10.09 -9.70 0.33
C PHE A 7 -10.03 -8.17 0.43
N TYR A 8 -8.96 -7.62 1.02
CA TYR A 8 -8.73 -6.18 1.09
C TYR A 8 -8.62 -5.55 -0.32
N SER A 9 -7.92 -6.22 -1.25
CA SER A 9 -7.80 -5.78 -2.64
C SER A 9 -9.16 -5.74 -3.33
N ILE A 10 -9.96 -6.81 -3.20
CA ILE A 10 -11.31 -6.90 -3.77
C ILE A 10 -12.20 -5.81 -3.16
N TYR A 11 -12.23 -5.68 -1.84
CA TYR A 11 -13.05 -4.69 -1.13
C TYR A 11 -12.72 -3.24 -1.52
N ASN A 12 -11.45 -2.93 -1.81
CA ASN A 12 -11.00 -1.62 -2.26
C ASN A 12 -11.01 -1.44 -3.79
N SER A 13 -11.48 -2.42 -4.56
CA SER A 13 -11.60 -2.30 -6.01
C SER A 13 -12.54 -1.14 -6.38
N ALA A 14 -12.27 -0.49 -7.52
CA ALA A 14 -13.06 0.64 -7.99
C ALA A 14 -14.55 0.28 -8.15
N LEU A 15 -14.84 -0.92 -8.66
CA LEU A 15 -16.20 -1.41 -8.88
C LEU A 15 -16.96 -1.54 -7.54
N LEU A 16 -16.37 -2.21 -6.53
CA LEU A 16 -17.03 -2.36 -5.24
C LEU A 16 -17.17 -1.03 -4.49
N LYS A 17 -16.23 -0.10 -4.64
CA LYS A 17 -16.39 1.25 -4.09
C LYS A 17 -17.59 1.96 -4.68
N ILE A 18 -17.77 1.90 -6.01
CA ILE A 18 -18.92 2.51 -6.68
C ILE A 18 -20.22 1.87 -6.21
N ILE A 19 -20.30 0.53 -6.17
CA ILE A 19 -21.48 -0.19 -5.70
C ILE A 19 -21.85 0.24 -4.27
N ARG A 20 -20.89 0.32 -3.37
CA ARG A 20 -21.11 0.74 -1.98
C ARG A 20 -21.60 2.18 -1.87
N ILE A 21 -21.05 3.09 -2.67
CA ILE A 21 -21.52 4.48 -2.74
C ILE A 21 -22.97 4.52 -3.23
N VAL A 22 -23.33 3.77 -4.26
CA VAL A 22 -24.70 3.71 -4.77
C VAL A 22 -25.65 3.15 -3.70
N ILE A 23 -25.30 2.05 -3.05
CA ILE A 23 -26.10 1.47 -1.96
C ILE A 23 -26.28 2.48 -0.83
N PHE A 24 -25.21 3.18 -0.42
CA PHE A 24 -25.28 4.22 0.60
C PHE A 24 -26.28 5.33 0.21
N ILE A 25 -26.19 5.86 -1.00
CA ILE A 25 -27.07 6.94 -1.47
C ILE A 25 -28.53 6.47 -1.50
N VAL A 26 -28.80 5.27 -2.01
CA VAL A 26 -30.14 4.72 -2.10
C VAL A 26 -30.74 4.50 -0.69
N LEU A 27 -30.03 3.86 0.20
CA LEU A 27 -30.48 3.63 1.57
C LEU A 27 -30.69 4.94 2.33
N PHE A 28 -29.79 5.90 2.16
CA PHE A 28 -29.91 7.23 2.76
C PHE A 28 -31.16 7.99 2.27
N TYR A 29 -31.40 7.96 0.95
CA TYR A 29 -32.60 8.55 0.36
C TYR A 29 -33.88 7.94 0.93
N PHE A 30 -33.97 6.61 0.98
CA PHE A 30 -35.12 5.92 1.55
C PHE A 30 -35.28 6.17 3.06
N ALA A 31 -34.17 6.27 3.81
CA ALA A 31 -34.24 6.59 5.23
C ALA A 31 -34.79 7.99 5.51
N LEU A 32 -34.55 8.94 4.59
CA LEU A 32 -35.07 10.33 4.73
C LEU A 32 -36.50 10.49 4.22
N THR A 33 -36.90 9.76 3.18
CA THR A 33 -38.18 10.01 2.50
C THR A 33 -39.33 9.17 3.03
N THR A 34 -39.04 8.01 3.64
CA THR A 34 -40.07 7.10 4.14
C THR A 34 -40.37 7.36 5.62
N LYS A 35 -41.68 7.39 5.96
CA LYS A 35 -42.12 7.47 7.37
C LYS A 35 -41.97 6.14 8.12
N VAL A 36 -41.53 5.08 7.43
CA VAL A 36 -41.32 3.73 7.97
C VAL A 36 -39.92 3.59 8.50
N HIS A 37 -39.74 3.07 9.70
CA HIS A 37 -38.43 2.92 10.34
C HIS A 37 -37.54 1.80 9.73
N ILE A 38 -38.09 0.95 8.87
CA ILE A 38 -37.38 -0.17 8.25
C ILE A 38 -36.17 0.29 7.41
N PRO A 39 -36.29 1.28 6.48
CA PRO A 39 -35.12 1.76 5.74
C PRO A 39 -34.03 2.38 6.61
N LEU A 40 -34.42 3.04 7.70
CA LEU A 40 -33.47 3.59 8.67
C LEU A 40 -32.66 2.49 9.37
N LEU A 41 -33.33 1.38 9.68
CA LEU A 41 -32.67 0.21 10.29
C LEU A 41 -31.66 -0.42 9.30
N PHE A 42 -32.04 -0.61 8.05
CA PHE A 42 -31.11 -1.12 7.02
C PHE A 42 -29.93 -0.18 6.80
N PHE A 43 -30.16 1.12 6.76
CA PHE A 43 -29.10 2.12 6.65
C PHE A 43 -28.12 2.06 7.84
N SER A 44 -28.64 1.95 9.06
CA SER A 44 -27.83 1.82 10.29
C SER A 44 -27.01 0.55 10.30
N VAL A 45 -27.60 -0.59 9.92
CA VAL A 45 -26.88 -1.87 9.80
C VAL A 45 -25.80 -1.79 8.73
N PHE A 46 -26.08 -1.17 7.58
CA PHE A 46 -25.08 -0.96 6.53
C PHE A 46 -23.92 -0.09 7.02
N LEU A 47 -24.17 1.02 7.70
CA LEU A 47 -23.15 1.88 8.27
C LEU A 47 -22.31 1.12 9.31
N MET A 48 -22.96 0.38 10.21
CA MET A 48 -22.25 -0.40 11.23
C MET A 48 -21.34 -1.45 10.57
N PHE A 49 -21.79 -2.09 9.48
CA PHE A 49 -21.01 -3.06 8.73
C PHE A 49 -19.80 -2.39 8.04
N GLU A 50 -19.99 -1.22 7.41
CA GLU A 50 -18.90 -0.45 6.77
C GLU A 50 -17.85 -0.03 7.79
N VAL A 51 -18.27 0.52 8.93
CA VAL A 51 -17.39 0.91 10.02
C VAL A 51 -16.63 -0.29 10.56
N PHE A 52 -17.34 -1.39 10.86
CA PHE A 52 -16.72 -2.62 11.35
C PHE A 52 -15.70 -3.18 10.36
N PHE A 53 -16.06 -3.25 9.08
CA PHE A 53 -15.16 -3.73 8.03
C PHE A 53 -13.93 -2.85 7.88
N HIS A 54 -14.13 -1.53 7.87
CA HIS A 54 -13.02 -0.59 7.77
C HIS A 54 -12.06 -0.76 8.93
N PHE A 55 -12.53 -0.75 10.16
CA PHE A 55 -11.70 -0.91 11.35
C PHE A 55 -11.07 -2.31 11.42
N LYS A 56 -11.86 -3.36 11.23
CA LYS A 56 -11.37 -4.74 11.37
C LYS A 56 -10.33 -5.11 10.33
N ILE A 57 -10.49 -4.65 9.07
CA ILE A 57 -9.59 -4.98 7.98
C ILE A 57 -8.40 -4.03 7.91
N SER A 58 -8.62 -2.72 8.07
CA SER A 58 -7.54 -1.73 8.01
C SER A 58 -6.56 -1.84 9.18
N MET A 59 -7.03 -2.31 10.35
CA MET A 59 -6.21 -2.50 11.56
C MET A 59 -5.59 -3.89 11.70
N LYS A 60 -5.66 -4.74 10.67
CA LYS A 60 -4.96 -6.04 10.71
C LYS A 60 -3.45 -5.79 10.78
N ILE A 61 -2.90 -6.11 11.93
CA ILE A 61 -1.47 -6.04 12.21
C ILE A 61 -0.80 -7.24 11.50
N PRO A 62 0.39 -7.07 10.90
CA PRO A 62 1.19 -8.18 10.40
C PRO A 62 1.42 -9.26 11.45
N LEU A 63 1.63 -10.50 11.00
CA LEU A 63 1.78 -11.66 11.88
C LEU A 63 3.02 -11.54 12.77
N LEU A 64 4.13 -11.03 12.21
CA LEU A 64 5.40 -10.90 12.89
C LEU A 64 5.94 -9.47 12.77
N ARG A 65 6.53 -8.97 13.84
CA ARG A 65 7.34 -7.74 13.77
C ARG A 65 8.68 -8.06 13.08
N ILE A 66 9.28 -7.07 12.44
CA ILE A 66 10.57 -7.22 11.76
C ILE A 66 11.64 -7.76 12.72
N VAL A 67 11.64 -7.29 13.98
CA VAL A 67 12.61 -7.72 15.00
C VAL A 67 12.46 -9.21 15.36
N GLU A 68 11.26 -9.75 15.26
CA GLU A 68 10.92 -11.15 15.56
C GLU A 68 11.10 -12.06 14.34
N ASN A 69 11.29 -11.47 13.17
CA ASN A 69 11.37 -12.19 11.90
C ASN A 69 12.83 -12.54 11.59
N ASP A 70 13.11 -13.83 11.46
CA ASP A 70 14.43 -14.37 11.08
C ASP A 70 14.78 -14.18 9.59
N GLY A 71 13.87 -13.59 8.81
CA GLY A 71 14.04 -13.36 7.38
C GLY A 71 13.63 -14.52 6.47
N LYS A 72 13.14 -15.64 7.01
CA LYS A 72 12.66 -16.78 6.19
C LYS A 72 11.33 -16.47 5.51
N ASP A 73 10.44 -15.79 6.22
CA ASP A 73 9.15 -15.32 5.68
C ASP A 73 9.00 -13.81 5.86
N MET A 74 9.70 -13.05 5.01
CA MET A 74 9.72 -11.59 5.07
C MET A 74 8.32 -10.97 4.92
N LEU A 75 7.45 -11.63 4.13
CA LEU A 75 6.09 -11.16 3.87
C LEU A 75 5.19 -11.23 5.12
N SER A 76 5.51 -12.05 6.09
CA SER A 76 4.77 -12.10 7.36
C SER A 76 4.86 -10.79 8.14
N SER A 77 5.90 -9.99 7.89
CA SER A 77 6.11 -8.65 8.48
C SER A 77 5.59 -7.51 7.59
N ALA A 78 4.94 -7.81 6.47
CA ALA A 78 4.40 -6.78 5.58
C ALA A 78 3.02 -6.29 6.06
N THR A 79 2.79 -4.96 6.00
CA THR A 79 1.46 -4.40 6.27
C THR A 79 0.44 -4.94 5.27
N LEU A 80 -0.83 -4.96 5.65
CA LEU A 80 -1.91 -5.48 4.80
C LEU A 80 -1.94 -4.81 3.43
N LYS A 81 -1.68 -3.50 3.38
CA LYS A 81 -1.62 -2.73 2.15
C LYS A 81 -0.43 -3.15 1.27
N THR A 82 0.75 -3.33 1.88
CA THR A 82 1.95 -3.84 1.19
C THR A 82 1.70 -5.24 0.63
N MET A 83 1.16 -6.13 1.45
CA MET A 83 0.82 -7.49 1.03
C MET A 83 -0.20 -7.50 -0.12
N SER A 84 -1.23 -6.65 -0.06
CA SER A 84 -2.23 -6.51 -1.13
C SER A 84 -1.57 -6.10 -2.46
N ILE A 85 -0.66 -5.12 -2.44
CA ILE A 85 0.05 -4.68 -3.65
C ILE A 85 0.92 -5.81 -4.18
N LEU A 86 1.68 -6.47 -3.31
CA LEU A 86 2.58 -7.56 -3.72
C LEU A 86 1.82 -8.79 -4.25
N THR A 87 0.66 -9.13 -3.69
CA THR A 87 -0.13 -10.29 -4.15
C THR A 87 -0.91 -10.01 -5.43
N SER A 88 -1.38 -8.77 -5.63
CA SER A 88 -2.11 -8.38 -6.85
C SER A 88 -1.21 -8.13 -8.05
N SER A 89 0.07 -7.88 -7.82
CA SER A 89 1.05 -7.53 -8.86
C SER A 89 1.86 -8.75 -9.29
N LYS A 90 1.94 -8.98 -10.62
CA LYS A 90 2.70 -10.11 -11.19
C LYS A 90 4.19 -9.81 -11.28
N ASP A 91 4.54 -8.59 -11.63
CA ASP A 91 5.90 -8.12 -11.92
C ASP A 91 6.21 -6.79 -11.20
N SER A 92 7.48 -6.39 -11.21
CA SER A 92 7.93 -5.16 -10.57
C SER A 92 7.27 -3.93 -11.17
N THR A 93 7.00 -3.91 -12.47
CA THR A 93 6.36 -2.77 -13.14
C THR A 93 4.92 -2.57 -12.66
N SER A 94 4.18 -3.64 -12.41
CA SER A 94 2.83 -3.57 -11.83
C SER A 94 2.86 -3.16 -10.36
N ILE A 95 3.85 -3.60 -9.57
CA ILE A 95 4.06 -3.12 -8.19
C ILE A 95 4.23 -1.60 -8.18
N ILE A 96 5.11 -1.08 -9.02
CA ILE A 96 5.41 0.36 -9.07
C ILE A 96 4.19 1.18 -9.52
N LYS A 97 3.44 0.71 -10.51
CA LYS A 97 2.19 1.36 -10.92
C LYS A 97 1.17 1.47 -9.78
N GLU A 98 1.04 0.43 -8.95
CA GLU A 98 0.17 0.47 -7.78
C GLU A 98 0.72 1.40 -6.68
N LEU A 99 2.03 1.39 -6.45
CA LEU A 99 2.68 2.29 -5.50
C LEU A 99 2.50 3.76 -5.87
N PHE A 100 2.60 4.13 -7.13
CA PHE A 100 2.40 5.52 -7.60
C PHE A 100 0.98 6.07 -7.37
N LYS A 101 -0.01 5.22 -7.13
CA LYS A 101 -1.36 5.66 -6.75
C LYS A 101 -1.42 6.16 -5.30
N LEU A 102 -0.43 5.79 -4.47
CA LEU A 102 -0.42 6.12 -3.05
C LEU A 102 0.03 7.55 -2.82
N TRP A 103 -0.68 8.26 -1.94
CA TRP A 103 -0.32 9.62 -1.58
C TRP A 103 1.08 9.71 -0.96
N SER A 104 1.45 8.78 -0.07
CA SER A 104 2.79 8.73 0.54
C SER A 104 3.91 8.64 -0.50
N ILE A 105 3.72 7.85 -1.56
CA ILE A 105 4.72 7.71 -2.63
C ILE A 105 4.80 8.98 -3.48
N LYS A 106 3.66 9.60 -3.79
CA LYS A 106 3.64 10.90 -4.49
C LYS A 106 4.40 11.96 -3.71
N PHE A 107 4.18 12.02 -2.40
CA PHE A 107 4.89 12.94 -1.52
C PHE A 107 6.41 12.69 -1.52
N ILE A 108 6.85 11.43 -1.44
CA ILE A 108 8.28 11.06 -1.53
C ILE A 108 8.85 11.53 -2.86
N LEU A 109 8.14 11.29 -3.97
CA LEU A 109 8.58 11.70 -5.31
C LEU A 109 8.71 13.22 -5.44
N GLU A 110 7.76 13.98 -4.90
CA GLU A 110 7.80 15.45 -4.91
C GLU A 110 8.98 16.02 -4.09
N LYS A 111 9.39 15.31 -3.04
CA LYS A 111 10.47 15.74 -2.15
C LYS A 111 11.85 15.23 -2.56
N SER A 112 11.91 14.12 -3.31
CA SER A 112 13.18 13.46 -3.62
C SER A 112 13.83 13.90 -4.92
N ASP A 113 13.21 14.80 -5.69
CA ASP A 113 13.74 15.32 -6.96
C ASP A 113 14.28 14.22 -7.91
N ILE A 114 13.57 13.09 -7.94
CA ILE A 114 13.89 11.97 -8.83
C ILE A 114 13.55 12.38 -10.25
N LEU A 115 14.56 12.45 -11.10
CA LEU A 115 14.53 13.12 -12.41
C LEU A 115 13.56 12.51 -13.43
N ASN A 116 13.23 11.22 -13.34
CA ASN A 116 12.51 10.61 -14.46
C ASN A 116 11.57 9.48 -14.05
N ILE A 117 10.40 9.84 -13.53
CA ILE A 117 9.36 8.88 -13.09
C ILE A 117 8.97 7.90 -14.22
N LYS A 118 8.98 8.32 -15.47
CA LYS A 118 8.64 7.45 -16.61
C LYS A 118 9.73 6.39 -16.86
N GLU A 119 10.99 6.75 -16.69
CA GLU A 119 12.11 5.80 -16.82
C GLU A 119 12.17 4.83 -15.67
N VAL A 120 11.86 5.29 -14.45
CA VAL A 120 11.73 4.42 -13.26
C VAL A 120 10.78 3.24 -13.50
N GLN A 121 9.67 3.47 -14.21
CA GLN A 121 8.68 2.42 -14.49
C GLN A 121 9.17 1.34 -15.45
N LEU A 122 10.23 1.58 -16.20
CA LEU A 122 10.75 0.67 -17.23
C LEU A 122 11.86 -0.25 -16.70
N ILE A 123 12.38 0.00 -15.49
CA ILE A 123 13.48 -0.78 -14.93
C ILE A 123 12.92 -2.08 -14.35
N ASN A 124 13.34 -3.18 -14.94
CA ASN A 124 12.96 -4.50 -14.44
C ASN A 124 13.90 -4.92 -13.30
N VAL A 125 13.34 -4.98 -12.10
CA VAL A 125 14.01 -5.47 -10.88
C VAL A 125 13.28 -6.72 -10.43
N ASP A 126 14.00 -7.72 -9.94
CA ASP A 126 13.35 -8.91 -9.43
C ASP A 126 12.49 -8.62 -8.21
N LYS A 127 11.30 -9.20 -8.18
CA LYS A 127 10.32 -9.01 -7.10
C LYS A 127 10.85 -9.48 -5.75
N GLU A 128 11.58 -10.59 -5.72
CA GLU A 128 12.14 -11.13 -4.48
C GLU A 128 13.26 -10.23 -3.95
N GLU A 129 14.08 -9.66 -4.84
CA GLU A 129 15.12 -8.68 -4.47
C GLU A 129 14.49 -7.43 -3.86
N ILE A 130 13.38 -6.93 -4.43
CA ILE A 130 12.65 -5.77 -3.89
C ILE A 130 12.15 -6.07 -2.46
N ILE A 131 11.53 -7.23 -2.24
CA ILE A 131 11.01 -7.63 -0.92
C ILE A 131 12.14 -7.76 0.09
N LYS A 132 13.24 -8.41 -0.30
CA LYS A 132 14.44 -8.57 0.54
C LYS A 132 15.08 -7.22 0.89
N GLY A 133 15.21 -6.34 -0.09
CA GLY A 133 15.71 -4.98 0.11
C GLY A 133 14.82 -4.17 1.06
N ALA A 134 13.51 -4.22 0.87
CA ALA A 134 12.54 -3.54 1.74
C ALA A 134 12.58 -4.06 3.18
N PHE A 135 12.70 -5.38 3.37
CA PHE A 135 12.87 -5.98 4.70
C PHE A 135 14.15 -5.48 5.39
N ASN A 136 15.27 -5.48 4.66
CA ASN A 136 16.55 -5.01 5.21
C ASN A 136 16.51 -3.50 5.53
N LEU A 137 15.91 -2.69 4.66
CA LEU A 137 15.71 -1.26 4.92
C LEU A 137 14.89 -1.06 6.19
N ALA A 138 13.71 -1.66 6.27
CA ALA A 138 12.85 -1.55 7.43
C ALA A 138 13.52 -2.04 8.73
N LYS A 139 14.36 -3.09 8.65
CA LYS A 139 15.16 -3.58 9.77
C LYS A 139 16.23 -2.58 10.21
N ASN A 140 16.96 -1.99 9.27
CA ASN A 140 18.03 -1.02 9.54
C ASN A 140 17.50 0.26 10.19
N ILE A 141 16.31 0.72 9.80
CA ILE A 141 15.66 1.90 10.39
C ILE A 141 14.87 1.58 11.66
N LYS A 142 14.97 0.33 12.17
CA LYS A 142 14.20 -0.16 13.32
C LYS A 142 12.69 -0.03 13.13
N GLY A 143 12.21 -0.14 11.89
CA GLY A 143 10.80 -0.17 11.56
C GLY A 143 10.12 -1.39 12.18
N THR A 144 8.83 -1.26 12.47
CA THR A 144 8.05 -2.37 13.07
C THR A 144 7.60 -3.36 12.00
N TYR A 145 7.25 -2.86 10.81
CA TYR A 145 6.69 -3.63 9.70
C TYR A 145 7.16 -3.07 8.36
N ILE A 146 7.09 -3.90 7.30
CA ILE A 146 7.37 -3.48 5.93
C ILE A 146 6.17 -2.68 5.40
N THR A 147 6.40 -1.44 5.02
CA THR A 147 5.41 -0.51 4.47
C THR A 147 5.51 -0.41 2.95
N PRO A 148 4.53 0.19 2.25
CA PRO A 148 4.66 0.50 0.83
C PRO A 148 5.83 1.42 0.52
N SER A 149 6.20 2.33 1.44
CA SER A 149 7.35 3.23 1.29
C SER A 149 8.67 2.47 1.29
N ASP A 150 8.81 1.42 2.11
CA ASP A 150 10.00 0.56 2.11
C ASP A 150 10.15 -0.22 0.81
N ILE A 151 9.03 -0.73 0.25
CA ILE A 151 9.02 -1.39 -1.06
C ILE A 151 9.44 -0.42 -2.16
N PHE A 152 8.92 0.81 -2.12
CA PHE A 152 9.28 1.84 -3.08
C PHE A 152 10.76 2.22 -2.97
N ALA A 153 11.25 2.47 -1.76
CA ALA A 153 12.66 2.80 -1.51
C ALA A 153 13.60 1.69 -1.98
N SER A 154 13.29 0.43 -1.66
CA SER A 154 14.04 -0.72 -2.13
C SER A 154 14.10 -0.79 -3.65
N TYR A 155 12.97 -0.59 -4.33
CA TYR A 155 12.93 -0.57 -5.79
C TYR A 155 13.78 0.55 -6.38
N ILE A 156 13.69 1.77 -5.86
CA ILE A 156 14.48 2.92 -6.35
C ILE A 156 15.97 2.66 -6.15
N LEU A 157 16.39 2.18 -4.98
CA LEU A 157 17.79 1.91 -4.71
C LEU A 157 18.36 0.80 -5.62
N LEU A 158 17.64 -0.28 -5.81
CA LEU A 158 18.03 -1.37 -6.71
C LEU A 158 18.05 -0.92 -8.18
N SER A 159 17.14 -0.03 -8.57
CA SER A 159 17.10 0.55 -9.90
C SER A 159 18.27 1.51 -10.13
N GLU A 160 18.61 2.35 -9.15
CA GLU A 160 19.75 3.24 -9.19
C GLU A 160 21.07 2.47 -9.28
N ASP A 161 21.23 1.38 -8.50
CA ASP A 161 22.41 0.53 -8.57
C ASP A 161 22.62 -0.09 -9.96
N LYS A 162 21.52 -0.33 -10.71
CA LYS A 162 21.57 -0.85 -12.09
C LYS A 162 21.81 0.22 -13.14
N THR A 163 21.22 1.40 -12.99
CA THR A 163 21.20 2.43 -14.05
C THR A 163 22.09 3.64 -13.77
N LYS A 164 22.28 3.98 -12.50
CA LYS A 164 22.98 5.20 -12.03
C LYS A 164 22.43 6.51 -12.62
N LEU A 165 21.14 6.54 -12.92
CA LEU A 165 20.49 7.65 -13.65
C LEU A 165 19.31 8.27 -12.91
N LEU A 166 18.87 7.70 -11.78
CA LEU A 166 17.62 8.12 -11.14
C LEU A 166 17.80 9.30 -10.21
N PHE A 167 18.93 9.37 -9.52
CA PHE A 167 19.21 10.49 -8.64
C PHE A 167 19.89 11.63 -9.40
N ASN A 168 19.44 12.85 -9.10
CA ASN A 168 20.18 14.04 -9.55
C ASN A 168 21.57 14.02 -8.91
N LYS A 169 22.56 14.65 -9.56
CA LYS A 169 23.96 14.69 -9.07
C LYS A 169 24.09 15.20 -7.63
N ASP A 170 23.14 16.00 -7.19
CA ASP A 170 23.12 16.61 -5.86
C ASP A 170 22.35 15.78 -4.81
N LEU A 171 21.49 14.83 -5.21
CA LEU A 171 20.75 13.97 -4.28
C LEU A 171 21.55 12.70 -3.95
N LYS A 172 21.95 12.57 -2.69
CA LYS A 172 22.65 11.37 -2.19
C LYS A 172 21.65 10.30 -1.76
N LYS A 173 22.07 9.03 -1.81
CA LYS A 173 21.30 7.88 -1.33
C LYS A 173 20.76 8.08 0.08
N GLU A 174 21.59 8.65 0.96
CA GLU A 174 21.26 8.93 2.36
C GLU A 174 20.15 9.96 2.50
N GLU A 175 20.15 11.01 1.68
CA GLU A 175 19.12 12.05 1.68
C GLU A 175 17.78 11.50 1.19
N PHE A 176 17.80 10.68 0.14
CA PHE A 176 16.60 9.97 -0.30
C PHE A 176 16.01 9.08 0.80
N LEU A 177 16.85 8.31 1.49
CA LEU A 177 16.39 7.48 2.61
C LEU A 177 15.81 8.32 3.76
N GLN A 178 16.37 9.48 4.06
CA GLN A 178 15.80 10.40 5.04
C GLN A 178 14.38 10.87 4.63
N ILE A 179 14.16 11.17 3.35
CA ILE A 179 12.83 11.55 2.85
C ILE A 179 11.81 10.40 3.00
N VAL A 180 12.25 9.17 2.75
CA VAL A 180 11.39 7.98 2.91
C VAL A 180 11.01 7.72 4.36
N LEU A 181 11.88 8.11 5.30
CA LEU A 181 11.70 7.93 6.75
C LEU A 181 10.78 8.97 7.41
N TRP A 182 10.47 10.03 6.71
CA TRP A 182 9.49 11.04 7.15
C TRP A 182 8.06 10.57 6.92
#